data_db3be558e50704b579db886b4ca0e3c7
#
_entry.id   db3be558e50704b579db886b4ca0e3c7
#
_cell.length_a   1.000
_cell.length_b   1.000
_cell.length_c   1.000
_cell.angle_alpha   90.00
_cell.angle_beta   90.00
_cell.angle_gamma   90.00
#
_symmetry.space_group_name_H-M   'P 1'
#
loop_
_entity.id
_entity.type
_entity.pdbx_description
1 polymer ?
#
loop_
_entity_poly.entity_id
_entity_poly.type
_entity_poly.pdbx_seq_one_letter_code
_entity_poly.pdbx_strand_id
1 'polypeptide(L)'
;MVPSESETVDVLDGLTRIGSGEAFLGWARFQSIGVIYDRLVVQPGPSGGSIVDGFADAAARVSGVFAVSRPQAERMIDEAIVLRDDLPQVFGCLREGILSVEQARLIISRTDLVRGPGTASEVVAAVDSQIAETLHTRRGSWKRPRLRDMVDRIVFRQDPDAVRERRERALDRRGVFTDNCGDGVGELTEVMSAENVQIAVAAVRRLADAVCVGDGRTRQQRASDAMFALLSGTRFDCMCAGSDCAAMIPEPGTVPPADARFVIHVVCNEAALVEPSLSRCLCKNVTPDFCVLAVAV
;
A
#
# COMPACT_ATOMS: atom_id res chain seq x y z
N MET A 1 6.10 26.63 -30.32
CA MET A 1 5.35 27.69 -29.60
C MET A 1 5.18 27.17 -28.18
N VAL A 2 5.82 27.81 -27.19
CA VAL A 2 5.66 27.44 -25.77
C VAL A 2 4.35 28.05 -25.29
N PRO A 3 3.40 27.29 -24.69
CA PRO A 3 2.15 27.86 -24.22
C PRO A 3 2.43 28.95 -23.18
N SER A 4 1.59 29.98 -23.13
CA SER A 4 1.68 31.02 -22.10
C SER A 4 1.36 30.45 -20.74
N GLU A 5 1.81 31.11 -19.67
CA GLU A 5 1.54 30.67 -18.29
C GLU A 5 0.03 30.62 -18.00
N SER A 6 -0.75 31.54 -18.56
CA SER A 6 -2.21 31.57 -18.48
C SER A 6 -2.87 30.36 -19.15
N GLU A 7 -2.41 29.98 -20.36
CA GLU A 7 -2.92 28.78 -21.04
C GLU A 7 -2.62 27.48 -20.27
N THR A 8 -1.47 27.44 -19.60
CA THR A 8 -1.10 26.30 -18.74
C THR A 8 -2.02 26.18 -17.54
N VAL A 9 -2.40 27.29 -16.89
CA VAL A 9 -3.34 27.31 -15.75
C VAL A 9 -4.72 26.83 -16.20
N ASP A 10 -5.22 27.30 -17.33
CA ASP A 10 -6.53 26.90 -17.86
C ASP A 10 -6.59 25.39 -18.17
N VAL A 11 -5.51 24.81 -18.69
CA VAL A 11 -5.39 23.38 -18.94
C VAL A 11 -5.37 22.58 -17.62
N LEU A 12 -4.65 23.04 -16.60
CA LEU A 12 -4.61 22.39 -15.29
C LEU A 12 -5.97 22.41 -14.59
N ASP A 13 -6.70 23.52 -14.69
CA ASP A 13 -8.07 23.62 -14.20
C ASP A 13 -9.01 22.68 -14.95
N GLY A 14 -8.84 22.56 -16.26
CA GLY A 14 -9.55 21.58 -17.09
C GLY A 14 -9.30 20.15 -16.62
N LEU A 15 -8.04 19.78 -16.39
CA LEU A 15 -7.67 18.45 -15.87
C LEU A 15 -8.27 18.18 -14.48
N THR A 16 -8.32 19.19 -13.62
CA THR A 16 -8.95 19.06 -12.29
C THR A 16 -10.44 18.77 -12.41
N ARG A 17 -11.14 19.45 -13.32
CA ARG A 17 -12.57 19.18 -13.58
C ARG A 17 -12.81 17.80 -14.18
N ILE A 18 -11.95 17.35 -15.09
CA ILE A 18 -12.00 15.98 -15.64
C ILE A 18 -11.85 14.96 -14.51
N GLY A 19 -10.83 15.10 -13.64
CA GLY A 19 -10.62 14.18 -12.52
C GLY A 19 -11.83 14.12 -11.57
N SER A 20 -12.48 15.27 -11.30
CA SER A 20 -13.70 15.29 -10.50
C SER A 20 -14.88 14.61 -11.22
N GLY A 21 -14.98 14.75 -12.54
CA GLY A 21 -15.97 14.05 -13.35
C GLY A 21 -15.76 12.54 -13.36
N GLU A 22 -14.52 12.08 -13.49
CA GLU A 22 -14.16 10.65 -13.40
C GLU A 22 -14.51 10.06 -12.03
N ALA A 23 -14.27 10.80 -10.96
CA ALA A 23 -14.63 10.42 -9.60
C ALA A 23 -16.15 10.26 -9.46
N PHE A 24 -16.92 11.23 -9.95
CA PHE A 24 -18.39 11.17 -9.97
C PHE A 24 -18.91 9.97 -10.77
N LEU A 25 -18.34 9.69 -11.95
CA LEU A 25 -18.70 8.51 -12.75
C LEU A 25 -18.34 7.22 -12.01
N GLY A 26 -17.24 7.20 -11.28
CA GLY A 26 -16.86 6.11 -10.38
C GLY A 26 -17.88 5.88 -9.28
N TRP A 27 -18.31 6.96 -8.62
CA TRP A 27 -19.39 6.92 -7.63
C TRP A 27 -20.68 6.37 -8.24
N ALA A 28 -21.12 6.91 -9.38
CA ALA A 28 -22.35 6.47 -10.05
C ALA A 28 -22.31 4.98 -10.43
N ARG A 29 -21.13 4.49 -10.85
CA ARG A 29 -20.92 3.07 -11.13
C ARG A 29 -21.11 2.21 -9.87
N PHE A 30 -20.48 2.53 -8.75
CA PHE A 30 -20.67 1.80 -7.50
C PHE A 30 -22.10 1.87 -6.98
N GLN A 31 -22.73 3.03 -7.08
CA GLN A 31 -24.16 3.20 -6.74
C GLN A 31 -25.04 2.26 -7.57
N SER A 32 -24.81 2.16 -8.88
CA SER A 32 -25.58 1.29 -9.77
C SER A 32 -25.34 -0.19 -9.48
N ILE A 33 -24.11 -0.58 -9.16
CA ILE A 33 -23.75 -1.95 -8.76
C ILE A 33 -24.49 -2.30 -7.45
N GLY A 34 -24.51 -1.39 -6.48
CA GLY A 34 -25.25 -1.56 -5.23
C GLY A 34 -26.73 -1.82 -5.46
N VAL A 35 -27.36 -1.10 -6.40
CA VAL A 35 -28.77 -1.32 -6.77
C VAL A 35 -28.99 -2.72 -7.41
N ILE A 36 -28.05 -3.19 -8.23
CA ILE A 36 -28.10 -4.55 -8.79
C ILE A 36 -28.04 -5.59 -7.68
N TYR A 37 -27.11 -5.40 -6.73
CA TYR A 37 -26.96 -6.27 -5.58
C TYR A 37 -28.27 -6.32 -4.75
N ASP A 38 -28.88 -5.18 -4.44
CA ASP A 38 -30.11 -5.13 -3.66
C ASP A 38 -31.24 -5.90 -4.34
N ARG A 39 -31.37 -5.78 -5.65
CA ARG A 39 -32.44 -6.44 -6.42
C ARG A 39 -32.26 -7.94 -6.57
N LEU A 40 -31.02 -8.43 -6.64
CA LEU A 40 -30.75 -9.83 -6.93
C LEU A 40 -30.42 -10.66 -5.69
N VAL A 41 -29.87 -10.01 -4.64
CA VAL A 41 -29.37 -10.68 -3.44
C VAL A 41 -30.23 -10.37 -2.21
N VAL A 42 -30.52 -9.10 -1.96
CA VAL A 42 -31.22 -8.66 -0.72
C VAL A 42 -32.72 -8.83 -0.87
N GLN A 43 -33.29 -8.49 -2.02
CA GLN A 43 -34.73 -8.58 -2.32
C GLN A 43 -34.96 -9.43 -3.57
N PRO A 44 -34.67 -10.73 -3.52
CA PRO A 44 -34.92 -11.59 -4.68
C PRO A 44 -36.43 -11.58 -4.98
N GLY A 45 -36.76 -11.42 -6.28
CA GLY A 45 -38.14 -11.45 -6.75
C GLY A 45 -38.82 -12.82 -6.48
N PRO A 46 -40.14 -12.97 -6.82
CA PRO A 46 -40.93 -14.16 -6.50
C PRO A 46 -40.38 -15.49 -7.05
N SER A 47 -39.42 -15.47 -7.94
CA SER A 47 -38.71 -16.63 -8.47
C SER A 47 -37.58 -17.14 -7.59
N GLY A 48 -37.43 -16.58 -6.39
CA GLY A 48 -36.56 -16.92 -5.25
C GLY A 48 -35.41 -17.89 -5.49
N GLY A 49 -34.31 -17.38 -6.06
CA GLY A 49 -33.03 -18.08 -6.01
C GLY A 49 -32.39 -18.02 -4.61
N SER A 50 -31.48 -18.92 -4.32
CA SER A 50 -30.62 -18.85 -3.13
C SER A 50 -29.81 -17.53 -3.14
N ILE A 51 -29.46 -17.00 -1.97
CA ILE A 51 -28.56 -15.83 -1.84
C ILE A 51 -27.25 -16.03 -2.62
N VAL A 52 -26.73 -17.25 -2.63
CA VAL A 52 -25.52 -17.62 -3.39
C VAL A 52 -25.76 -17.50 -4.90
N ASP A 53 -26.94 -17.91 -5.37
CA ASP A 53 -27.30 -17.79 -6.79
C ASP A 53 -27.50 -16.32 -7.20
N GLY A 54 -28.08 -15.52 -6.33
CA GLY A 54 -28.29 -14.08 -6.53
C GLY A 54 -26.96 -13.33 -6.67
N PHE A 55 -25.97 -13.60 -5.83
CA PHE A 55 -24.64 -12.99 -5.93
C PHE A 55 -23.91 -13.42 -7.19
N ALA A 56 -23.99 -14.70 -7.54
CA ALA A 56 -23.41 -15.21 -8.77
C ALA A 56 -24.03 -14.57 -10.03
N ASP A 57 -25.36 -14.37 -10.04
CA ASP A 57 -26.07 -13.69 -11.12
C ASP A 57 -25.69 -12.20 -11.21
N ALA A 58 -25.61 -11.50 -10.05
CA ALA A 58 -25.14 -10.12 -9.99
C ALA A 58 -23.71 -9.99 -10.57
N ALA A 59 -22.79 -10.88 -10.15
CA ALA A 59 -21.42 -10.89 -10.65
C ALA A 59 -21.34 -11.17 -12.16
N ALA A 60 -22.14 -12.11 -12.67
CA ALA A 60 -22.20 -12.41 -14.10
C ALA A 60 -22.69 -11.21 -14.93
N ARG A 61 -23.72 -10.50 -14.46
CA ARG A 61 -24.24 -9.29 -15.13
C ARG A 61 -23.24 -8.15 -15.12
N VAL A 62 -22.60 -7.87 -13.96
CA VAL A 62 -21.56 -6.85 -13.84
C VAL A 62 -20.36 -7.20 -14.73
N SER A 63 -19.93 -8.47 -14.75
CA SER A 63 -18.88 -8.97 -15.63
C SER A 63 -19.19 -8.71 -17.10
N GLY A 64 -20.42 -9.01 -17.53
CA GLY A 64 -20.83 -8.79 -18.92
C GLY A 64 -20.88 -7.32 -19.33
N VAL A 65 -21.39 -6.44 -18.45
CA VAL A 65 -21.49 -4.99 -18.74
C VAL A 65 -20.12 -4.32 -18.86
N PHE A 66 -19.17 -4.69 -17.98
CA PHE A 66 -17.85 -4.06 -17.95
C PHE A 66 -16.77 -4.85 -18.69
N ALA A 67 -17.10 -5.99 -19.29
CA ALA A 67 -16.17 -6.89 -19.97
C ALA A 67 -14.95 -7.24 -19.06
N VAL A 68 -15.21 -7.51 -17.78
CA VAL A 68 -14.20 -7.87 -16.77
C VAL A 68 -14.35 -9.34 -16.36
N SER A 69 -13.32 -9.93 -15.75
CA SER A 69 -13.40 -11.28 -15.20
C SER A 69 -14.40 -11.36 -14.03
N ARG A 70 -14.97 -12.55 -13.81
CA ARG A 70 -15.88 -12.77 -12.68
C ARG A 70 -15.31 -12.36 -11.32
N PRO A 71 -14.06 -12.71 -10.95
CA PRO A 71 -13.46 -12.25 -9.69
C PRO A 71 -13.31 -10.73 -9.61
N GLN A 72 -13.15 -10.05 -10.74
CA GLN A 72 -13.16 -8.59 -10.79
C GLN A 72 -14.55 -8.02 -10.54
N ALA A 73 -15.58 -8.62 -11.12
CA ALA A 73 -16.98 -8.22 -10.91
C ALA A 73 -17.40 -8.42 -9.44
N GLU A 74 -17.05 -9.55 -8.84
CA GLU A 74 -17.28 -9.85 -7.42
C GLU A 74 -16.65 -8.78 -6.54
N ARG A 75 -15.37 -8.43 -6.76
CA ARG A 75 -14.71 -7.33 -6.04
C ARG A 75 -15.38 -5.98 -6.23
N MET A 76 -15.88 -5.68 -7.42
CA MET A 76 -16.62 -4.42 -7.66
C MET A 76 -17.93 -4.36 -6.88
N ILE A 77 -18.59 -5.51 -6.69
CA ILE A 77 -19.80 -5.61 -5.86
C ILE A 77 -19.43 -5.39 -4.38
N ASP A 78 -18.39 -6.08 -3.89
CA ASP A 78 -17.92 -5.92 -2.51
C ASP A 78 -17.50 -4.48 -2.22
N GLU A 79 -16.74 -3.84 -3.13
CA GLU A 79 -16.35 -2.43 -3.03
C GLU A 79 -17.58 -1.51 -2.96
N ALA A 80 -18.61 -1.78 -3.75
CA ALA A 80 -19.85 -0.98 -3.77
C ALA A 80 -20.63 -1.10 -2.46
N ILE A 81 -20.73 -2.32 -1.91
CA ILE A 81 -21.39 -2.58 -0.62
C ILE A 81 -20.65 -1.86 0.50
N VAL A 82 -19.35 -2.04 0.59
CA VAL A 82 -18.50 -1.42 1.60
C VAL A 82 -18.62 0.12 1.58
N LEU A 83 -18.56 0.73 0.40
CA LEU A 83 -18.68 2.18 0.27
C LEU A 83 -20.07 2.66 0.70
N ARG A 84 -21.13 1.92 0.38
CA ARG A 84 -22.50 2.31 0.68
C ARG A 84 -22.83 2.10 2.16
N ASP A 85 -22.49 0.96 2.72
CA ASP A 85 -22.97 0.52 4.02
C ASP A 85 -21.99 0.85 5.16
N ASP A 86 -20.68 0.70 4.93
CA ASP A 86 -19.66 0.90 5.96
C ASP A 86 -19.00 2.29 5.89
N LEU A 87 -18.87 2.87 4.68
CA LEU A 87 -18.12 4.10 4.44
C LEU A 87 -18.95 5.16 3.66
N PRO A 88 -20.19 5.47 4.08
CA PRO A 88 -21.07 6.35 3.32
C PRO A 88 -20.55 7.78 3.18
N GLN A 89 -19.80 8.32 4.15
CA GLN A 89 -19.24 9.66 4.07
C GLN A 89 -18.04 9.73 3.14
N VAL A 90 -17.14 8.71 3.17
CA VAL A 90 -16.07 8.53 2.17
C VAL A 90 -16.68 8.36 0.78
N PHE A 91 -17.78 7.63 0.65
CA PHE A 91 -18.51 7.49 -0.60
C PHE A 91 -19.05 8.85 -1.11
N GLY A 92 -19.50 9.72 -0.20
CA GLY A 92 -19.83 11.12 -0.48
C GLY A 92 -18.63 11.90 -1.05
N CYS A 93 -17.44 11.74 -0.48
CA CYS A 93 -16.21 12.39 -0.98
C CYS A 93 -15.87 11.97 -2.43
N LEU A 94 -16.14 10.71 -2.79
CA LEU A 94 -15.98 10.24 -4.18
C LEU A 94 -16.98 10.94 -5.11
N ARG A 95 -18.25 11.09 -4.70
CA ARG A 95 -19.28 11.81 -5.46
C ARG A 95 -18.90 13.28 -5.69
N GLU A 96 -18.29 13.91 -4.70
CA GLU A 96 -17.88 15.31 -4.75
C GLU A 96 -16.57 15.56 -5.52
N GLY A 97 -15.93 14.50 -6.00
CA GLY A 97 -14.66 14.60 -6.72
C GLY A 97 -13.45 14.91 -5.84
N ILE A 98 -13.57 14.72 -4.53
CA ILE A 98 -12.46 14.88 -3.55
C ILE A 98 -11.49 13.71 -3.61
N LEU A 99 -11.99 12.52 -3.93
CA LEU A 99 -11.24 11.28 -4.06
C LEU A 99 -11.35 10.71 -5.48
N SER A 100 -10.30 10.06 -5.95
CA SER A 100 -10.39 9.15 -7.10
C SER A 100 -10.88 7.75 -6.68
N VAL A 101 -11.28 6.93 -7.65
CA VAL A 101 -11.66 5.53 -7.42
C VAL A 101 -10.52 4.73 -6.77
N GLU A 102 -9.28 4.94 -7.21
CA GLU A 102 -8.10 4.27 -6.65
C GLU A 102 -7.85 4.68 -5.20
N GLN A 103 -8.11 5.93 -4.87
CA GLN A 103 -7.99 6.42 -3.49
C GLN A 103 -9.10 5.83 -2.61
N ALA A 104 -10.33 5.74 -3.10
CA ALA A 104 -11.43 5.08 -2.39
C ALA A 104 -11.11 3.59 -2.13
N ARG A 105 -10.58 2.86 -3.13
CA ARG A 105 -10.10 1.48 -2.97
C ARG A 105 -9.00 1.34 -1.92
N LEU A 106 -8.07 2.30 -1.88
CA LEU A 106 -7.05 2.33 -0.83
C LEU A 106 -7.69 2.46 0.54
N ILE A 107 -8.67 3.36 0.73
CA ILE A 107 -9.39 3.52 1.98
C ILE A 107 -10.12 2.23 2.36
N ILE A 108 -10.86 1.60 1.44
CA ILE A 108 -11.51 0.31 1.66
C ILE A 108 -10.51 -0.73 2.19
N SER A 109 -9.37 -0.87 1.51
CA SER A 109 -8.32 -1.83 1.92
C SER A 109 -7.72 -1.51 3.29
N ARG A 110 -7.60 -0.22 3.66
CA ARG A 110 -6.98 0.17 4.94
C ARG A 110 -7.94 0.09 6.12
N THR A 111 -9.24 0.22 5.88
CA THR A 111 -10.31 0.12 6.88
C THR A 111 -10.82 -1.30 7.08
N ASP A 112 -10.37 -2.28 6.29
CA ASP A 112 -10.81 -3.68 6.34
C ASP A 112 -10.74 -4.29 7.74
N LEU A 113 -9.74 -3.96 8.52
CA LEU A 113 -9.54 -4.46 9.89
C LEU A 113 -10.65 -4.08 10.88
N VAL A 114 -11.21 -2.87 10.73
CA VAL A 114 -12.25 -2.35 11.61
C VAL A 114 -13.65 -2.59 11.05
N ARG A 115 -13.77 -3.41 10.00
CA ARG A 115 -15.03 -3.81 9.37
C ARG A 115 -15.30 -5.33 9.47
N GLY A 116 -14.46 -6.03 10.26
CA GLY A 116 -14.58 -7.46 10.46
C GLY A 116 -15.75 -7.86 11.37
N PRO A 117 -16.13 -9.14 11.35
CA PRO A 117 -17.12 -9.68 12.30
C PRO A 117 -16.71 -9.39 13.75
N GLY A 118 -17.62 -8.79 14.51
CA GLY A 118 -17.38 -8.44 15.92
C GLY A 118 -16.93 -7.00 16.16
N THR A 119 -16.65 -6.22 15.13
CA THR A 119 -16.39 -4.78 15.30
C THR A 119 -17.73 -4.05 15.50
N ALA A 120 -17.77 -3.17 16.51
CA ALA A 120 -18.96 -2.36 16.76
C ALA A 120 -19.20 -1.37 15.62
N SER A 121 -20.46 -1.20 15.19
CA SER A 121 -20.82 -0.30 14.08
C SER A 121 -20.44 1.15 14.34
N GLU A 122 -20.40 1.55 15.61
CA GLU A 122 -19.96 2.89 16.03
C GLU A 122 -18.49 3.17 15.71
N VAL A 123 -17.62 2.15 15.79
CA VAL A 123 -16.21 2.26 15.43
C VAL A 123 -16.06 2.48 13.93
N VAL A 124 -16.81 1.73 13.12
CA VAL A 124 -16.82 1.88 11.66
C VAL A 124 -17.29 3.28 11.27
N ALA A 125 -18.40 3.73 11.84
CA ALA A 125 -18.96 5.05 11.59
C ALA A 125 -18.00 6.19 12.03
N ALA A 126 -17.30 6.02 13.17
CA ALA A 126 -16.31 6.99 13.62
C ALA A 126 -15.11 7.07 12.67
N VAL A 127 -14.64 5.94 12.16
CA VAL A 127 -13.55 5.88 11.17
C VAL A 127 -13.97 6.57 9.88
N ASP A 128 -15.16 6.26 9.33
CA ASP A 128 -15.70 6.88 8.13
C ASP A 128 -15.79 8.40 8.26
N SER A 129 -16.39 8.86 9.36
CA SER A 129 -16.56 10.29 9.64
C SER A 129 -15.23 11.02 9.74
N GLN A 130 -14.25 10.49 10.48
CA GLN A 130 -12.95 11.15 10.65
C GLN A 130 -12.14 11.19 9.35
N ILE A 131 -12.23 10.14 8.51
CA ILE A 131 -11.58 10.14 7.19
C ILE A 131 -12.21 11.22 6.32
N ALA A 132 -13.54 11.26 6.20
CA ALA A 132 -14.26 12.23 5.38
C ALA A 132 -14.00 13.67 5.85
N GLU A 133 -14.05 13.95 7.14
CA GLU A 133 -13.73 15.25 7.72
C GLU A 133 -12.30 15.69 7.38
N THR A 134 -11.33 14.78 7.50
CA THR A 134 -9.93 15.08 7.16
C THR A 134 -9.77 15.40 5.67
N LEU A 135 -10.48 14.69 4.80
CA LEU A 135 -10.46 14.91 3.36
C LEU A 135 -11.08 16.27 2.99
N HIS A 136 -12.19 16.64 3.62
CA HIS A 136 -12.84 17.93 3.39
C HIS A 136 -12.02 19.12 3.92
N THR A 137 -11.41 18.98 5.11
CA THR A 137 -10.63 20.03 5.75
C THR A 137 -9.31 20.30 4.99
N ARG A 138 -8.69 19.26 4.50
CA ARG A 138 -7.40 19.34 3.78
C ARG A 138 -7.59 19.05 2.30
N ARG A 139 -8.38 19.87 1.62
CA ARG A 139 -8.54 19.82 0.17
C ARG A 139 -7.17 19.94 -0.50
N GLY A 140 -6.80 18.96 -1.33
CA GLY A 140 -5.52 18.93 -2.03
C GLY A 140 -5.21 17.55 -2.57
N SER A 141 -4.10 17.43 -3.32
CA SER A 141 -3.72 16.14 -3.89
C SER A 141 -3.23 15.19 -2.79
N TRP A 142 -4.03 14.19 -2.48
CA TRP A 142 -3.67 13.10 -1.60
C TRP A 142 -2.84 12.06 -2.37
N LYS A 143 -1.51 12.16 -2.28
CA LYS A 143 -0.62 11.11 -2.79
C LYS A 143 -0.85 9.81 -2.00
N ARG A 144 -0.75 8.66 -2.68
CA ARG A 144 -1.02 7.33 -2.10
C ARG A 144 -0.35 7.07 -0.73
N PRO A 145 0.95 7.38 -0.49
CA PRO A 145 1.56 7.16 0.82
C PRO A 145 0.93 8.03 1.92
N ARG A 146 0.70 9.32 1.64
CA ARG A 146 0.11 10.25 2.61
C ARG A 146 -1.33 9.90 2.97
N LEU A 147 -2.13 9.46 1.99
CA LEU A 147 -3.50 8.99 2.22
C LEU A 147 -3.50 7.74 3.08
N ARG A 148 -2.66 6.76 2.75
CA ARG A 148 -2.48 5.54 3.55
C ARG A 148 -2.14 5.87 5.00
N ASP A 149 -1.13 6.70 5.23
CA ASP A 149 -0.65 7.03 6.57
C ASP A 149 -1.70 7.81 7.39
N MET A 150 -2.55 8.59 6.72
CA MET A 150 -3.68 9.27 7.34
C MET A 150 -4.75 8.27 7.78
N VAL A 151 -5.18 7.39 6.90
CA VAL A 151 -6.19 6.36 7.21
C VAL A 151 -5.69 5.41 8.30
N ASP A 152 -4.44 4.93 8.19
CA ASP A 152 -3.85 4.06 9.20
C ASP A 152 -3.80 4.69 10.60
N ARG A 153 -3.54 5.99 10.67
CA ARG A 153 -3.54 6.73 11.93
C ARG A 153 -4.94 6.84 12.54
N ILE A 154 -5.97 7.02 11.70
CA ILE A 154 -7.36 7.06 12.16
C ILE A 154 -7.79 5.68 12.66
N VAL A 155 -7.53 4.62 11.88
CA VAL A 155 -7.83 3.24 12.27
C VAL A 155 -7.11 2.88 13.57
N PHE A 156 -5.82 3.20 13.71
CA PHE A 156 -5.05 2.93 14.92
C PHE A 156 -5.62 3.60 16.17
N ARG A 157 -6.17 4.80 16.05
CA ARG A 157 -6.79 5.49 17.20
C ARG A 157 -8.08 4.82 17.67
N GLN A 158 -8.81 4.21 16.76
CA GLN A 158 -10.07 3.53 17.06
C GLN A 158 -9.84 2.08 17.53
N ASP A 159 -8.88 1.39 16.91
CA ASP A 159 -8.54 0.01 17.24
C ASP A 159 -7.02 -0.24 17.07
N PRO A 160 -6.23 -0.01 18.13
CA PRO A 160 -4.80 -0.28 18.12
C PRO A 160 -4.45 -1.77 17.93
N ASP A 161 -5.30 -2.67 18.39
CA ASP A 161 -5.04 -4.11 18.33
C ASP A 161 -5.24 -4.65 16.92
N ALA A 162 -6.24 -4.15 16.18
CA ALA A 162 -6.44 -4.49 14.78
C ALA A 162 -5.22 -4.14 13.91
N VAL A 163 -4.55 -3.00 14.16
CA VAL A 163 -3.33 -2.62 13.44
C VAL A 163 -2.16 -3.56 13.79
N ARG A 164 -2.07 -3.97 15.04
CA ARG A 164 -1.05 -4.92 15.50
C ARG A 164 -1.23 -6.28 14.83
N GLU A 165 -2.43 -6.80 14.81
CA GLU A 165 -2.79 -8.04 14.14
C GLU A 165 -2.53 -8.00 12.61
N ARG A 166 -2.82 -6.87 11.95
CA ARG A 166 -2.45 -6.69 10.53
C ARG A 166 -0.95 -6.79 10.31
N ARG A 167 -0.14 -6.16 11.19
CA ARG A 167 1.31 -6.23 11.08
C ARG A 167 1.80 -7.68 11.24
N GLU A 168 1.25 -8.42 12.19
CA GLU A 168 1.56 -9.84 12.38
C GLU A 168 1.20 -10.65 11.13
N ARG A 169 -0.03 -10.55 10.63
CA ARG A 169 -0.45 -11.21 9.37
C ARG A 169 0.40 -10.81 8.15
N ALA A 170 0.84 -9.56 8.07
CA ALA A 170 1.72 -9.12 7.00
C ALA A 170 3.11 -9.76 7.11
N LEU A 171 3.61 -9.94 8.33
CA LEU A 171 4.88 -10.63 8.60
C LEU A 171 4.78 -12.15 8.36
N ASP A 172 3.60 -12.76 8.52
CA ASP A 172 3.37 -14.18 8.20
C ASP A 172 3.46 -14.47 6.70
N ARG A 173 3.29 -13.46 5.86
CA ARG A 173 3.47 -13.58 4.40
C ARG A 173 4.92 -13.48 3.93
N ARG A 174 5.89 -13.44 4.86
CA ARG A 174 7.30 -13.43 4.50
C ARG A 174 7.65 -14.67 3.70
N GLY A 175 8.42 -14.47 2.65
CA GLY A 175 8.81 -15.59 1.78
C GLY A 175 9.59 -15.11 0.59
N VAL A 176 10.19 -16.08 -0.10
CA VAL A 176 10.91 -15.88 -1.35
C VAL A 176 10.08 -16.49 -2.47
N PHE A 177 9.80 -15.71 -3.48
CA PHE A 177 8.99 -16.09 -4.63
C PHE A 177 9.79 -15.93 -5.90
N THR A 178 9.57 -16.83 -6.87
CA THR A 178 10.21 -16.76 -8.18
C THR A 178 9.17 -16.78 -9.26
N ASP A 179 9.39 -16.01 -10.32
CA ASP A 179 8.58 -16.06 -11.54
C ASP A 179 9.47 -16.20 -12.77
N ASN A 180 8.99 -16.86 -13.79
CA ASN A 180 9.69 -17.02 -15.06
C ASN A 180 9.10 -16.01 -16.06
N CYS A 181 9.87 -14.96 -16.35
CA CYS A 181 9.44 -13.90 -17.26
C CYS A 181 9.62 -14.27 -18.76
N GLY A 182 10.15 -15.45 -19.08
CA GLY A 182 10.48 -15.85 -20.45
C GLY A 182 11.83 -15.30 -20.92
N ASP A 183 12.24 -15.67 -22.11
CA ASP A 183 13.48 -15.20 -22.78
C ASP A 183 14.77 -15.36 -21.94
N GLY A 184 14.80 -16.36 -21.05
CA GLY A 184 15.92 -16.61 -20.16
C GLY A 184 16.00 -15.65 -18.97
N VAL A 185 14.96 -14.86 -18.71
CA VAL A 185 14.87 -13.94 -17.58
C VAL A 185 13.94 -14.47 -16.52
N GLY A 186 14.38 -14.46 -15.26
CA GLY A 186 13.56 -14.77 -14.08
C GLY A 186 13.48 -13.60 -13.13
N GLU A 187 12.40 -13.56 -12.35
CA GLU A 187 12.21 -12.60 -11.26
C GLU A 187 12.34 -13.31 -9.91
N LEU A 188 13.06 -12.69 -9.00
CA LEU A 188 13.15 -13.08 -7.59
C LEU A 188 12.53 -11.96 -6.74
N THR A 189 11.45 -12.29 -6.05
CA THR A 189 10.76 -11.36 -5.16
C THR A 189 10.86 -11.88 -3.73
N GLU A 190 11.34 -11.05 -2.81
CA GLU A 190 11.38 -11.35 -1.39
C GLU A 190 10.44 -10.42 -0.62
N VAL A 191 9.62 -11.01 0.25
CA VAL A 191 8.76 -10.30 1.20
C VAL A 191 9.35 -10.45 2.60
N MET A 192 9.79 -9.35 3.18
CA MET A 192 10.39 -9.29 4.52
C MET A 192 9.89 -8.06 5.29
N SER A 193 10.31 -7.89 6.53
CA SER A 193 10.00 -6.66 7.28
C SER A 193 10.57 -5.42 6.58
N ALA A 194 9.92 -4.26 6.76
CA ALA A 194 10.35 -3.02 6.13
C ALA A 194 11.79 -2.64 6.53
N GLU A 195 12.18 -2.94 7.76
CA GLU A 195 13.52 -2.73 8.28
C GLU A 195 14.55 -3.59 7.50
N ASN A 196 14.25 -4.88 7.33
CA ASN A 196 15.12 -5.79 6.60
C ASN A 196 15.25 -5.41 5.12
N VAL A 197 14.16 -4.94 4.48
CA VAL A 197 14.22 -4.41 3.11
C VAL A 197 15.22 -3.27 3.01
N GLN A 198 15.21 -2.32 3.96
CA GLN A 198 16.14 -1.19 3.93
C GLN A 198 17.61 -1.65 4.10
N ILE A 199 17.85 -2.59 5.01
CA ILE A 199 19.20 -3.16 5.22
C ILE A 199 19.66 -3.88 3.96
N ALA A 200 18.87 -4.75 3.39
CA ALA A 200 19.19 -5.52 2.20
C ALA A 200 19.48 -4.61 0.99
N VAL A 201 18.61 -3.64 0.72
CA VAL A 201 18.76 -2.68 -0.37
C VAL A 201 20.00 -1.80 -0.17
N ALA A 202 20.31 -1.40 1.07
CA ALA A 202 21.53 -0.62 1.35
C ALA A 202 22.80 -1.46 1.12
N ALA A 203 22.81 -2.74 1.49
CA ALA A 203 23.93 -3.65 1.20
C ALA A 203 24.14 -3.83 -0.31
N VAL A 204 23.06 -4.10 -1.07
CA VAL A 204 23.11 -4.22 -2.52
C VAL A 204 23.64 -2.93 -3.17
N ARG A 205 23.14 -1.77 -2.78
CA ARG A 205 23.60 -0.49 -3.33
C ARG A 205 25.06 -0.19 -3.03
N ARG A 206 25.51 -0.46 -1.80
CA ARG A 206 26.92 -0.28 -1.42
C ARG A 206 27.83 -1.10 -2.30
N LEU A 207 27.49 -2.38 -2.53
CA LEU A 207 28.30 -3.24 -3.39
C LEU A 207 28.23 -2.79 -4.86
N ALA A 208 27.06 -2.46 -5.37
CA ALA A 208 26.86 -1.97 -6.74
C ALA A 208 27.58 -0.64 -7.04
N ASP A 209 27.74 0.21 -6.02
CA ASP A 209 28.42 1.51 -6.15
C ASP A 209 29.93 1.42 -5.90
N ALA A 210 30.48 0.24 -5.52
CA ALA A 210 31.91 0.02 -5.28
C ALA A 210 32.75 -0.13 -6.57
N VAL A 211 32.14 -0.15 -7.73
CA VAL A 211 32.82 -0.20 -9.03
C VAL A 211 33.41 1.14 -9.44
N CYS A 212 34.37 1.14 -10.37
CA CYS A 212 34.94 2.38 -10.90
C CYS A 212 33.97 3.06 -11.92
N VAL A 213 34.26 4.31 -12.26
CA VAL A 213 33.46 5.11 -13.23
C VAL A 213 33.49 4.53 -14.66
N GLY A 214 34.43 3.64 -14.96
CA GLY A 214 34.55 2.98 -16.26
C GLY A 214 33.70 1.71 -16.39
N ASP A 215 32.90 1.31 -15.38
CA ASP A 215 32.01 0.17 -15.48
C ASP A 215 30.84 0.49 -16.44
N GLY A 216 30.74 -0.27 -17.52
CA GLY A 216 29.75 -0.03 -18.59
C GLY A 216 28.30 -0.40 -18.25
N ARG A 217 28.06 -1.07 -17.11
CA ARG A 217 26.70 -1.45 -16.68
C ARG A 217 25.94 -0.25 -16.13
N THR A 218 24.63 -0.24 -16.35
CA THR A 218 23.73 0.69 -15.68
C THR A 218 23.69 0.41 -14.17
N ARG A 219 23.27 1.37 -13.38
CA ARG A 219 23.12 1.20 -11.92
C ARG A 219 22.22 0.03 -11.56
N GLN A 220 21.15 -0.21 -12.32
CA GLN A 220 20.22 -1.31 -12.09
C GLN A 220 20.86 -2.67 -12.41
N GLN A 221 21.60 -2.78 -13.50
CA GLN A 221 22.35 -3.99 -13.83
C GLN A 221 23.38 -4.33 -12.75
N ARG A 222 24.16 -3.34 -12.29
CA ARG A 222 25.09 -3.50 -11.18
C ARG A 222 24.40 -3.95 -9.90
N ALA A 223 23.22 -3.40 -9.59
CA ALA A 223 22.46 -3.79 -8.41
C ALA A 223 21.93 -5.23 -8.50
N SER A 224 21.53 -5.68 -9.69
CA SER A 224 21.14 -7.08 -9.93
C SER A 224 22.31 -8.03 -9.71
N ASP A 225 23.46 -7.75 -10.32
CA ASP A 225 24.66 -8.57 -10.20
C ASP A 225 25.20 -8.57 -8.76
N ALA A 226 25.14 -7.42 -8.07
CA ALA A 226 25.55 -7.30 -6.67
C ALA A 226 24.62 -8.11 -5.75
N MET A 227 23.32 -8.10 -6.00
CA MET A 227 22.35 -8.91 -5.26
C MET A 227 22.65 -10.41 -5.44
N PHE A 228 22.88 -10.84 -6.68
CA PHE A 228 23.27 -12.24 -6.95
C PHE A 228 24.54 -12.62 -6.22
N ALA A 229 25.58 -11.78 -6.27
CA ALA A 229 26.85 -12.03 -5.59
C ALA A 229 26.67 -12.16 -4.06
N LEU A 230 25.85 -11.30 -3.45
CA LEU A 230 25.53 -11.36 -2.02
C LEU A 230 24.80 -12.66 -1.64
N LEU A 231 23.83 -13.08 -2.45
CA LEU A 231 23.02 -14.27 -2.18
C LEU A 231 23.80 -15.57 -2.42
N SER A 232 24.64 -15.60 -3.46
CA SER A 232 25.43 -16.78 -3.83
C SER A 232 26.77 -16.88 -3.10
N GLY A 233 27.21 -15.84 -2.39
CA GLY A 233 28.53 -15.77 -1.77
C GLY A 233 29.66 -15.68 -2.78
N THR A 234 29.37 -15.31 -4.03
CA THR A 234 30.37 -15.15 -5.08
C THR A 234 31.00 -13.75 -5.07
N ARG A 235 32.12 -13.60 -5.74
CA ARG A 235 32.78 -12.32 -5.90
C ARG A 235 31.98 -11.43 -6.86
N PHE A 236 31.84 -10.17 -6.52
CA PHE A 236 31.33 -9.13 -7.40
C PHE A 236 32.53 -8.39 -8.00
N ASP A 237 32.57 -8.24 -9.32
CA ASP A 237 33.70 -7.63 -10.01
C ASP A 237 33.25 -6.40 -10.83
N CYS A 238 34.20 -5.46 -11.01
CA CYS A 238 34.03 -4.34 -11.91
C CYS A 238 34.22 -4.82 -13.36
N MET A 239 33.34 -4.41 -14.26
CA MET A 239 33.40 -4.73 -15.69
C MET A 239 33.98 -3.57 -16.53
N CYS A 240 34.95 -2.84 -16.00
CA CYS A 240 35.67 -1.84 -16.79
C CYS A 240 36.75 -2.51 -17.69
N ALA A 241 37.03 -1.88 -18.84
CA ALA A 241 38.08 -2.37 -19.77
C ALA A 241 39.48 -1.88 -19.42
N GLY A 242 39.64 -1.10 -18.34
CA GLY A 242 40.92 -0.48 -17.97
C GLY A 242 41.83 -1.42 -17.17
N SER A 243 43.12 -1.42 -17.46
CA SER A 243 44.14 -2.15 -16.69
C SER A 243 44.31 -1.59 -15.26
N ASP A 244 44.02 -0.30 -15.07
CA ASP A 244 44.19 0.43 -13.80
C ASP A 244 42.83 0.67 -13.14
N CYS A 245 42.10 -0.40 -12.84
CA CYS A 245 40.78 -0.30 -12.20
C CYS A 245 40.90 0.18 -10.75
N ALA A 246 40.29 1.34 -10.47
CA ALA A 246 40.22 1.95 -9.13
C ALA A 246 39.03 1.46 -8.29
N ALA A 247 38.40 0.34 -8.65
CA ALA A 247 37.27 -0.20 -7.89
C ALA A 247 37.75 -0.71 -6.52
N MET A 248 37.00 -0.36 -5.47
CA MET A 248 37.26 -0.83 -4.09
C MET A 248 36.15 -1.79 -3.67
N ILE A 249 36.14 -2.97 -4.28
CA ILE A 249 35.10 -3.98 -4.07
C ILE A 249 35.42 -4.80 -2.83
N PRO A 250 34.54 -4.89 -1.84
CA PRO A 250 34.76 -5.73 -0.65
C PRO A 250 34.83 -7.23 -1.03
N GLU A 251 35.61 -7.97 -0.31
CA GLU A 251 35.64 -9.44 -0.43
C GLU A 251 34.28 -10.04 -0.02
N PRO A 252 33.87 -11.18 -0.60
CA PRO A 252 32.67 -11.88 -0.22
C PRO A 252 32.60 -12.14 1.30
N GLY A 253 31.44 -11.89 1.89
CA GLY A 253 31.22 -12.07 3.34
C GLY A 253 31.75 -10.92 4.21
N THR A 254 32.50 -9.97 3.66
CA THR A 254 33.03 -8.81 4.41
C THR A 254 32.24 -7.53 4.23
N VAL A 255 31.12 -7.58 3.48
CA VAL A 255 30.24 -6.41 3.32
C VAL A 255 29.66 -6.06 4.69
N PRO A 256 30.14 -4.97 5.32
CA PRO A 256 29.66 -4.62 6.66
C PRO A 256 28.17 -4.33 6.58
N PRO A 257 27.42 -4.63 7.66
CA PRO A 257 26.01 -4.21 7.73
C PRO A 257 25.94 -2.72 7.41
N ALA A 258 24.98 -2.33 6.58
CA ALA A 258 24.79 -0.93 6.25
C ALA A 258 24.59 -0.15 7.55
N ASP A 259 25.25 1.01 7.70
CA ASP A 259 24.94 1.99 8.74
C ASP A 259 23.55 2.58 8.46
N ALA A 260 22.55 1.72 8.48
CA ALA A 260 21.16 2.11 8.32
C ALA A 260 20.72 2.73 9.64
N ARG A 261 20.72 4.04 9.71
CA ARG A 261 20.04 4.75 10.81
C ARG A 261 18.54 4.62 10.59
N PHE A 262 17.91 3.80 11.42
CA PHE A 262 16.46 3.69 11.45
C PHE A 262 15.92 4.74 12.41
N VAL A 263 15.06 5.63 11.93
CA VAL A 263 14.24 6.48 12.78
C VAL A 263 12.91 5.79 12.96
N ILE A 264 12.70 5.19 14.14
CA ILE A 264 11.42 4.59 14.50
C ILE A 264 10.55 5.69 15.10
N HIS A 265 9.55 6.13 14.38
CA HIS A 265 8.53 7.01 14.92
C HIS A 265 7.51 6.16 15.70
N VAL A 266 7.61 6.18 17.02
CA VAL A 266 6.60 5.57 17.90
C VAL A 266 5.52 6.60 18.17
N VAL A 267 4.33 6.38 17.67
CA VAL A 267 3.14 7.17 18.01
C VAL A 267 2.42 6.45 19.14
N CYS A 268 2.47 7.00 20.33
CA CYS A 268 1.72 6.51 21.49
C CYS A 268 0.74 7.58 21.97
N ASN A 269 -0.33 7.19 22.64
CA ASN A 269 -1.21 8.12 23.33
C ASN A 269 -0.58 8.55 24.67
N GLU A 270 -1.03 9.67 25.23
CA GLU A 270 -0.51 10.23 26.47
C GLU A 270 -0.65 9.25 27.65
N ALA A 271 -1.73 8.45 27.70
CA ALA A 271 -1.93 7.44 28.72
C ALA A 271 -0.88 6.32 28.69
N ALA A 272 -0.38 5.96 27.52
CA ALA A 272 0.69 4.96 27.37
C ALA A 272 2.06 5.47 27.85
N LEU A 273 2.24 6.79 27.99
CA LEU A 273 3.45 7.41 28.53
C LEU A 273 3.44 7.48 30.07
N VAL A 274 2.25 7.50 30.67
CA VAL A 274 2.09 7.70 32.14
C VAL A 274 2.16 6.37 32.90
N GLU A 275 1.77 5.24 32.28
CA GLU A 275 1.90 3.91 32.86
C GLU A 275 2.81 3.02 32.01
N PRO A 276 4.13 3.05 32.22
CA PRO A 276 5.02 2.07 31.60
C PRO A 276 4.81 0.71 32.30
N SER A 277 3.81 -0.04 31.86
CA SER A 277 3.74 -1.45 32.23
C SER A 277 4.88 -2.18 31.52
N LEU A 278 5.96 -2.40 32.25
CA LEU A 278 7.20 -3.09 31.85
C LEU A 278 7.00 -4.53 31.34
N SER A 279 5.77 -5.02 31.25
CA SER A 279 5.46 -6.42 30.99
C SER A 279 5.22 -6.77 29.52
N ARG A 280 5.26 -5.84 28.57
CA ARG A 280 5.10 -6.15 27.13
C ARG A 280 5.96 -5.31 26.21
N CYS A 281 7.27 -5.34 26.41
CA CYS A 281 8.19 -4.95 25.37
C CYS A 281 8.22 -6.06 24.30
N LEU A 282 7.58 -5.84 23.15
CA LEU A 282 7.54 -6.79 22.02
C LEU A 282 8.85 -6.78 21.19
N CYS A 283 9.97 -6.49 21.82
CA CYS A 283 11.31 -6.61 21.23
C CYS A 283 11.83 -8.05 21.37
N LYS A 284 11.11 -9.05 20.83
CA LYS A 284 11.57 -10.45 20.88
C LYS A 284 12.77 -10.77 20.00
N ASN A 285 13.27 -9.84 19.17
CA ASN A 285 14.39 -10.09 18.25
C ASN A 285 15.32 -8.87 18.08
N VAL A 286 15.46 -8.02 19.08
CA VAL A 286 16.48 -6.95 19.07
C VAL A 286 17.44 -7.24 20.21
N THR A 287 18.74 -7.29 19.90
CA THR A 287 19.81 -7.46 20.91
C THR A 287 19.68 -6.36 21.99
N PRO A 288 20.08 -6.63 23.26
CA PRO A 288 19.78 -5.81 24.43
C PRO A 288 20.30 -4.36 24.40
N ASP A 289 21.13 -4.01 23.42
CA ASP A 289 21.86 -2.72 23.42
C ASP A 289 21.17 -1.57 22.66
N PHE A 290 19.95 -1.77 22.13
CA PHE A 290 19.23 -0.73 21.38
C PHE A 290 17.78 -0.54 21.83
N CYS A 291 17.60 -0.10 23.06
CA CYS A 291 16.35 0.52 23.50
C CYS A 291 16.56 2.04 23.56
N VAL A 292 16.38 2.74 22.44
CA VAL A 292 16.38 4.21 22.42
C VAL A 292 14.93 4.68 22.44
N LEU A 293 14.47 5.13 23.60
CA LEU A 293 13.28 5.93 23.76
C LEU A 293 13.55 7.33 23.16
N ALA A 294 13.14 7.58 21.93
CA ALA A 294 13.07 8.94 21.41
C ALA A 294 11.71 9.52 21.77
N VAL A 295 11.67 10.31 22.84
CA VAL A 295 10.53 11.19 23.14
C VAL A 295 10.63 12.36 22.19
N ALA A 296 9.69 12.50 21.26
CA ALA A 296 9.51 13.72 20.49
C ALA A 296 8.49 14.60 21.22
N VAL A 297 8.93 15.81 21.56
CA VAL A 297 8.13 16.95 22.06
C VAL A 297 7.25 17.50 20.95
#